data_f908547954244d391bd1b483b98886fd
#
_entry.id   f908547954244d391bd1b483b98886fd
#
_cell.length_a   1.000
_cell.length_b   1.000
_cell.length_c   1.000
_cell.angle_alpha   90.00
_cell.angle_beta   90.00
_cell.angle_gamma   90.00
#
_symmetry.space_group_name_H-M   'P 1'
#
loop_
_entity.id
_entity.type
_entity.pdbx_description
1 polymer ?
#
loop_
_entity_poly.entity_id
_entity_poly.type
_entity_poly.pdbx_seq_one_letter_code
_entity_poly.pdbx_strand_id
1 'polypeptide(L)'
;MLITELKAKETILSLLPEKVFVINCHGCKEIHFPEAEADALQMELAEAGRLTGLITTDYICNPENLKVRLEKHTAAIEAAEAIAVFSCGVGVQTVAEMFAGKKVIACCDTYALPGFQGVTPLEYDCRQCGECYLNLTGGICPLTACSKCLVNGQCGGAKDGKCEVDANMECGWERIIRRLKQIDRLDVLKCPTQVRNYKGN
;
A
#
# COMPACT_ATOMS: atom_id res chain seq x y z
N MET A 1 16.69 -11.23 -1.83
CA MET A 1 15.85 -11.10 -0.61
C MET A 1 15.31 -9.69 -0.58
N LEU A 2 14.05 -9.51 -0.23
CA LEU A 2 13.46 -8.19 0.01
C LEU A 2 13.45 -7.91 1.51
N ILE A 3 13.57 -6.63 1.87
CA ILE A 3 13.39 -6.18 3.24
C ILE A 3 12.18 -5.25 3.27
N THR A 4 11.28 -5.47 4.21
CA THR A 4 10.29 -4.48 4.60
C THR A 4 10.73 -3.82 5.89
N GLU A 5 10.79 -2.50 5.90
CA GLU A 5 11.09 -1.69 7.08
C GLU A 5 9.85 -0.93 7.50
N LEU A 6 9.64 -0.81 8.80
CA LEU A 6 8.54 0.00 9.32
C LEU A 6 8.79 1.47 8.98
N LYS A 7 7.76 2.15 8.48
CA LYS A 7 7.81 3.62 8.39
C LYS A 7 7.96 4.24 9.78
N ALA A 8 8.47 5.45 9.85
CA ALA A 8 8.54 6.18 11.12
C ALA A 8 7.18 6.11 11.85
N LYS A 9 7.20 5.73 13.12
CA LYS A 9 6.02 5.53 13.96
C LYS A 9 5.07 6.74 13.91
N GLU A 10 5.65 7.93 14.02
CA GLU A 10 4.90 9.20 14.00
C GLU A 10 4.16 9.38 12.66
N THR A 11 4.79 8.97 11.56
CA THR A 11 4.18 8.99 10.24
C THR A 11 2.99 8.05 10.17
N ILE A 12 3.13 6.81 10.65
CA ILE A 12 2.04 5.85 10.67
C ILE A 12 0.89 6.38 11.53
N LEU A 13 1.18 6.79 12.77
CA LEU A 13 0.16 7.27 13.71
C LEU A 13 -0.60 8.48 13.18
N SER A 14 0.06 9.39 12.44
CA SER A 14 -0.59 10.56 11.84
C SER A 14 -1.57 10.21 10.70
N LEU A 15 -1.39 9.06 10.08
CA LEU A 15 -2.24 8.58 8.99
C LEU A 15 -3.43 7.73 9.48
N LEU A 16 -3.30 7.12 10.66
CA LEU A 16 -4.31 6.22 11.21
C LEU A 16 -5.47 6.98 11.85
N PRO A 17 -6.73 6.65 11.49
CA PRO A 17 -7.93 7.17 12.18
C PRO A 17 -8.14 6.46 13.53
N GLU A 18 -9.26 6.77 14.20
CA GLU A 18 -9.59 6.22 15.52
C GLU A 18 -9.87 4.71 15.49
N LYS A 19 -10.42 4.17 14.39
CA LYS A 19 -10.78 2.77 14.26
C LYS A 19 -10.03 2.13 13.10
N VAL A 20 -9.17 1.16 13.42
CA VAL A 20 -8.26 0.55 12.44
C VAL A 20 -8.33 -0.97 12.51
N PHE A 21 -8.43 -1.62 11.36
CA PHE A 21 -8.18 -3.05 11.21
C PHE A 21 -6.74 -3.26 10.72
N VAL A 22 -6.02 -4.23 11.28
CA VAL A 22 -4.62 -4.50 10.95
C VAL A 22 -4.47 -5.79 10.18
N ILE A 23 -3.67 -5.77 9.12
CA ILE A 23 -3.25 -6.95 8.34
C ILE A 23 -1.73 -7.03 8.32
N ASN A 24 -1.17 -8.09 8.90
CA ASN A 24 0.25 -8.43 8.85
C ASN A 24 0.51 -9.53 7.81
N CYS A 25 1.57 -9.37 7.03
CA CYS A 25 2.06 -10.39 6.12
C CYS A 25 3.45 -10.89 6.55
N HIS A 26 3.51 -12.11 7.08
CA HIS A 26 4.76 -12.77 7.49
C HIS A 26 5.32 -13.73 6.43
N GLY A 27 4.65 -13.89 5.32
CA GLY A 27 4.63 -15.16 4.64
C GLY A 27 5.26 -15.29 3.29
N CYS A 28 6.26 -14.56 2.88
CA CYS A 28 7.10 -15.10 1.83
C CYS A 28 8.54 -15.21 2.32
N LYS A 29 9.22 -16.30 1.91
CA LYS A 29 10.60 -16.57 2.31
C LYS A 29 11.60 -15.52 1.84
N GLU A 30 11.18 -14.73 0.87
CA GLU A 30 11.99 -13.69 0.23
C GLU A 30 11.93 -12.36 0.94
N ILE A 31 11.01 -12.15 1.89
CA ILE A 31 10.81 -10.86 2.56
C ILE A 31 11.09 -11.00 4.05
N HIS A 32 11.97 -10.14 4.55
CA HIS A 32 12.12 -9.93 5.97
C HIS A 32 11.01 -8.98 6.46
N PHE A 33 10.29 -9.40 7.51
CA PHE A 33 9.22 -8.62 8.15
C PHE A 33 9.72 -8.04 9.48
N PRO A 34 9.50 -6.75 9.78
CA PRO A 34 9.92 -6.11 11.04
C PRO A 34 8.93 -6.46 12.17
N GLU A 35 8.97 -7.70 12.66
CA GLU A 35 7.97 -8.27 13.58
C GLU A 35 7.92 -7.51 14.92
N ALA A 36 9.06 -7.30 15.55
CA ALA A 36 9.12 -6.67 16.87
C ALA A 36 8.61 -5.23 16.86
N GLU A 37 8.98 -4.45 15.83
CA GLU A 37 8.56 -3.06 15.68
C GLU A 37 7.06 -2.96 15.33
N ALA A 38 6.57 -3.88 14.50
CA ALA A 38 5.16 -3.96 14.14
C ALA A 38 4.30 -4.33 15.36
N ASP A 39 4.72 -5.33 16.13
CA ASP A 39 4.00 -5.77 17.32
C ASP A 39 3.94 -4.67 18.39
N ALA A 40 5.06 -3.96 18.63
CA ALA A 40 5.08 -2.84 19.58
C ALA A 40 4.06 -1.74 19.21
N LEU A 41 3.97 -1.37 17.93
CA LEU A 41 3.01 -0.38 17.48
C LEU A 41 1.56 -0.89 17.58
N GLN A 42 1.33 -2.17 17.27
CA GLN A 42 0.00 -2.78 17.36
C GLN A 42 -0.49 -2.90 18.80
N MET A 43 0.40 -3.20 19.75
CA MET A 43 0.08 -3.19 21.19
C MET A 43 -0.36 -1.79 21.64
N GLU A 44 0.34 -0.75 21.24
CA GLU A 44 -0.04 0.64 21.54
C GLU A 44 -1.42 1.00 20.98
N LEU A 45 -1.72 0.60 19.74
CA LEU A 45 -3.04 0.80 19.13
C LEU A 45 -4.15 0.02 19.89
N ALA A 46 -3.83 -1.18 20.36
CA ALA A 46 -4.77 -1.98 21.15
C ALA A 46 -5.05 -1.34 22.53
N GLU A 47 -4.02 -0.91 23.23
CA GLU A 47 -4.13 -0.22 24.53
C GLU A 47 -4.92 1.09 24.40
N ALA A 48 -4.75 1.81 23.31
CA ALA A 48 -5.53 3.01 22.98
C ALA A 48 -6.98 2.71 22.54
N GLY A 49 -7.38 1.44 22.44
CA GLY A 49 -8.72 1.04 21.99
C GLY A 49 -9.01 1.34 20.52
N ARG A 50 -7.98 1.52 19.70
CA ARG A 50 -8.08 1.88 18.28
C ARG A 50 -8.18 0.66 17.35
N LEU A 51 -7.81 -0.55 17.79
CA LEU A 51 -7.93 -1.76 16.98
C LEU A 51 -9.37 -2.27 16.95
N THR A 52 -9.94 -2.45 15.75
CA THR A 52 -11.17 -3.19 15.54
C THR A 52 -10.91 -4.69 15.39
N GLY A 53 -9.73 -5.04 14.93
CA GLY A 53 -9.25 -6.41 14.81
C GLY A 53 -7.88 -6.47 14.14
N LEU A 54 -7.27 -7.65 14.18
CA LEU A 54 -5.96 -7.93 13.64
C LEU A 54 -5.93 -9.34 13.05
N ILE A 55 -5.25 -9.48 11.93
CA ILE A 55 -4.90 -10.77 11.35
C ILE A 55 -3.43 -10.80 10.94
N THR A 56 -2.75 -11.87 11.31
CA THR A 56 -1.42 -12.20 10.79
C THR A 56 -1.55 -13.40 9.85
N THR A 57 -1.07 -13.25 8.64
CA THR A 57 -1.16 -14.29 7.60
C THR A 57 -0.02 -14.16 6.61
N ASP A 58 0.04 -15.07 5.66
CA ASP A 58 1.04 -15.15 4.59
C ASP A 58 0.42 -14.89 3.23
N TYR A 59 1.27 -14.50 2.28
CA TYR A 59 0.92 -14.36 0.86
C TYR A 59 -0.35 -13.52 0.63
N ILE A 60 -0.49 -12.38 1.34
CA ILE A 60 -1.64 -11.47 1.15
C ILE A 60 -1.69 -10.87 -0.26
N CYS A 61 -0.60 -11.00 -1.02
CA CYS A 61 -0.53 -10.68 -2.43
C CYS A 61 -1.33 -11.64 -3.33
N ASN A 62 -1.85 -12.74 -2.78
CA ASN A 62 -2.81 -13.61 -3.47
C ASN A 62 -4.24 -13.25 -3.01
N PRO A 63 -5.06 -12.60 -3.87
CA PRO A 63 -6.40 -12.11 -3.49
C PRO A 63 -7.35 -13.23 -3.03
N GLU A 64 -7.33 -14.38 -3.69
CA GLU A 64 -8.22 -15.50 -3.36
C GLU A 64 -7.91 -16.08 -1.96
N ASN A 65 -6.62 -16.25 -1.68
CA ASN A 65 -6.17 -16.72 -0.37
C ASN A 65 -6.53 -15.71 0.73
N LEU A 66 -6.27 -14.43 0.48
CA LEU A 66 -6.59 -13.36 1.44
C LEU A 66 -8.10 -13.27 1.70
N LYS A 67 -8.94 -13.37 0.68
CA LYS A 67 -10.39 -13.35 0.80
C LYS A 67 -10.89 -14.41 1.79
N VAL A 68 -10.48 -15.65 1.62
CA VAL A 68 -10.87 -16.77 2.51
C VAL A 68 -10.46 -16.50 3.96
N ARG A 69 -9.24 -15.96 4.17
CA ARG A 69 -8.73 -15.68 5.51
C ARG A 69 -9.45 -14.53 6.19
N LEU A 70 -9.97 -13.55 5.44
CA LEU A 70 -10.68 -12.39 5.96
C LEU A 70 -12.17 -12.63 6.23
N GLU A 71 -12.76 -13.74 5.77
CA GLU A 71 -14.20 -14.03 5.96
C GLU A 71 -14.65 -13.93 7.42
N LYS A 72 -13.83 -14.38 8.37
CA LYS A 72 -14.12 -14.33 9.81
C LYS A 72 -13.97 -12.94 10.42
N HIS A 73 -13.41 -12.00 9.70
CA HIS A 73 -13.09 -10.65 10.18
C HIS A 73 -14.00 -9.58 9.57
N THR A 74 -15.02 -9.95 8.79
CA THR A 74 -15.88 -9.02 8.05
C THR A 74 -16.45 -7.91 8.94
N ALA A 75 -17.02 -8.26 10.09
CA ALA A 75 -17.59 -7.26 11.01
C ALA A 75 -16.54 -6.29 11.57
N ALA A 76 -15.34 -6.78 11.89
CA ALA A 76 -14.25 -5.96 12.40
C ALA A 76 -13.70 -5.03 11.29
N ILE A 77 -13.64 -5.51 10.04
CA ILE A 77 -13.23 -4.73 8.89
C ILE A 77 -14.29 -3.65 8.57
N GLU A 78 -15.57 -3.98 8.65
CA GLU A 78 -16.67 -3.01 8.45
C GLU A 78 -16.63 -1.89 9.49
N ALA A 79 -16.38 -2.22 10.75
CA ALA A 79 -16.26 -1.27 11.85
C ALA A 79 -15.02 -0.36 11.77
N ALA A 80 -14.02 -0.72 10.97
CA ALA A 80 -12.80 0.05 10.81
C ALA A 80 -12.99 1.19 9.79
N GLU A 81 -12.44 2.35 10.10
CA GLU A 81 -12.36 3.50 9.19
C GLU A 81 -11.21 3.34 8.17
N ALA A 82 -10.18 2.58 8.54
CA ALA A 82 -9.05 2.28 7.68
C ALA A 82 -8.47 0.88 7.94
N ILE A 83 -7.74 0.36 6.95
CA ILE A 83 -6.97 -0.88 7.06
C ILE A 83 -5.48 -0.52 7.06
N ALA A 84 -4.78 -0.83 8.15
CA ALA A 84 -3.34 -0.68 8.25
C ALA A 84 -2.66 -1.99 7.78
N VAL A 85 -1.78 -1.90 6.80
CA VAL A 85 -1.17 -3.07 6.17
C VAL A 85 0.34 -3.05 6.41
N PHE A 86 0.80 -4.03 7.16
CA PHE A 86 2.21 -4.29 7.43
C PHE A 86 2.69 -5.37 6.44
N SER A 87 3.13 -4.93 5.27
CA SER A 87 3.52 -5.80 4.16
C SER A 87 4.37 -5.07 3.15
N CYS A 88 4.91 -5.83 2.18
CA CYS A 88 5.50 -5.24 0.98
C CYS A 88 4.44 -4.53 0.11
N GLY A 89 4.91 -3.69 -0.81
CA GLY A 89 4.04 -2.90 -1.66
C GLY A 89 3.06 -3.70 -2.53
N VAL A 90 3.37 -4.96 -2.87
CA VAL A 90 2.44 -5.84 -3.62
C VAL A 90 1.24 -6.19 -2.75
N GLY A 91 1.48 -6.65 -1.50
CA GLY A 91 0.41 -6.97 -0.57
C GLY A 91 -0.49 -5.77 -0.26
N VAL A 92 0.10 -4.57 -0.09
CA VAL A 92 -0.68 -3.34 0.12
C VAL A 92 -1.60 -3.05 -1.07
N GLN A 93 -1.12 -3.19 -2.31
CA GLN A 93 -1.92 -2.97 -3.51
C GLN A 93 -3.08 -3.96 -3.60
N THR A 94 -2.83 -5.25 -3.30
CA THR A 94 -3.88 -6.28 -3.28
C THR A 94 -4.99 -5.93 -2.28
N VAL A 95 -4.62 -5.54 -1.05
CA VAL A 95 -5.60 -5.12 -0.04
C VAL A 95 -6.37 -3.87 -0.49
N ALA A 96 -5.69 -2.90 -1.09
CA ALA A 96 -6.31 -1.67 -1.56
C ALA A 96 -7.32 -1.91 -2.68
N GLU A 97 -7.06 -2.83 -3.58
CA GLU A 97 -8.00 -3.22 -4.65
C GLU A 97 -9.20 -3.98 -4.06
N MET A 98 -8.95 -4.93 -3.17
CA MET A 98 -10.00 -5.72 -2.52
C MET A 98 -10.96 -4.85 -1.70
N PHE A 99 -10.47 -3.80 -1.07
CA PHE A 99 -11.25 -2.86 -0.25
C PHE A 99 -11.32 -1.47 -0.88
N ALA A 100 -11.75 -1.41 -2.15
CA ALA A 100 -11.74 -0.19 -2.95
C ALA A 100 -12.47 1.02 -2.31
N GLY A 101 -13.43 0.81 -1.41
CA GLY A 101 -14.15 1.86 -0.68
C GLY A 101 -13.52 2.27 0.66
N LYS A 102 -12.42 1.63 1.10
CA LYS A 102 -11.75 1.93 2.37
C LYS A 102 -10.37 2.56 2.18
N LYS A 103 -9.98 3.38 3.14
CA LYS A 103 -8.61 3.89 3.23
C LYS A 103 -7.68 2.73 3.62
N VAL A 104 -6.68 2.46 2.80
CA VAL A 104 -5.62 1.48 3.08
C VAL A 104 -4.31 2.20 3.29
N ILE A 105 -3.62 1.89 4.39
CA ILE A 105 -2.41 2.57 4.84
C ILE A 105 -1.25 1.58 4.79
N ALA A 106 -0.24 1.90 3.98
CA ALA A 106 1.02 1.17 3.93
C ALA A 106 1.88 1.54 5.15
N CYS A 107 2.11 0.58 6.03
CA CYS A 107 2.89 0.79 7.25
C CYS A 107 4.39 0.51 7.04
N CYS A 108 4.77 -0.13 5.92
CA CYS A 108 6.17 -0.47 5.62
C CYS A 108 6.63 0.15 4.30
N ASP A 109 7.93 0.32 4.19
CA ASP A 109 8.66 0.51 2.94
C ASP A 109 9.31 -0.81 2.52
N THR A 110 9.50 -1.02 1.20
CA THR A 110 10.06 -2.24 0.66
C THR A 110 11.34 -1.93 -0.10
N TYR A 111 12.43 -2.58 0.30
CA TYR A 111 13.75 -2.41 -0.30
C TYR A 111 14.23 -3.70 -0.96
N ALA A 112 14.95 -3.57 -2.08
CA ALA A 112 15.69 -4.66 -2.68
C ALA A 112 17.09 -4.75 -2.07
N LEU A 113 17.52 -5.95 -1.68
CA LEU A 113 18.93 -6.17 -1.36
C LEU A 113 19.75 -6.26 -2.64
N PRO A 114 21.03 -5.82 -2.63
CA PRO A 114 21.93 -5.97 -3.75
C PRO A 114 21.97 -7.42 -4.27
N GLY A 115 21.88 -7.59 -5.59
CA GLY A 115 21.88 -8.90 -6.23
C GLY A 115 20.53 -9.62 -6.29
N PHE A 116 19.46 -9.06 -5.68
CA PHE A 116 18.13 -9.62 -5.82
C PHE A 116 17.49 -9.20 -7.15
N GLN A 117 17.11 -10.17 -7.96
CA GLN A 117 16.33 -9.99 -9.18
C GLN A 117 14.96 -10.60 -8.95
N GLY A 118 14.12 -9.91 -8.16
CA GLY A 118 12.78 -10.36 -7.87
C GLY A 118 11.89 -10.29 -9.10
N VAL A 119 11.18 -11.37 -9.36
CA VAL A 119 10.11 -11.42 -10.35
C VAL A 119 8.81 -11.54 -9.59
N THR A 120 7.94 -10.56 -9.73
CA THR A 120 6.56 -10.70 -9.25
C THR A 120 5.70 -11.27 -10.38
N PRO A 121 5.21 -12.50 -10.25
CA PRO A 121 4.29 -13.08 -11.23
C PRO A 121 2.84 -12.61 -11.02
N LEU A 122 2.63 -11.57 -10.21
CA LEU A 122 1.33 -11.12 -9.76
C LEU A 122 0.83 -9.94 -10.59
N GLU A 123 -0.47 -9.73 -10.59
CA GLU A 123 -1.14 -8.62 -11.26
C GLU A 123 -0.65 -7.25 -10.78
N TYR A 124 -0.25 -7.18 -9.51
CA TYR A 124 0.34 -5.97 -8.91
C TYR A 124 1.85 -6.10 -8.82
N ASP A 125 2.56 -5.03 -9.10
CA ASP A 125 4.01 -5.00 -9.11
C ASP A 125 4.56 -3.97 -8.11
N CYS A 126 5.77 -4.21 -7.63
CA CYS A 126 6.48 -3.31 -6.71
C CYS A 126 7.91 -3.08 -7.19
N ARG A 127 8.26 -1.81 -7.43
CA ARG A 127 9.62 -1.40 -7.84
C ARG A 127 10.66 -1.49 -6.73
N GLN A 128 10.25 -1.85 -5.50
CA GLN A 128 11.17 -2.00 -4.35
C GLN A 128 12.03 -0.74 -4.16
N CYS A 129 11.39 0.41 -4.26
CA CYS A 129 12.06 1.70 -4.38
C CYS A 129 12.48 2.31 -3.04
N GLY A 130 12.20 1.66 -1.91
CA GLY A 130 12.52 2.12 -0.57
C GLY A 130 11.75 3.34 -0.07
N GLU A 131 10.82 3.88 -0.87
CA GLU A 131 10.00 5.03 -0.55
C GLU A 131 8.59 4.81 -1.08
N CYS A 132 7.70 4.30 -0.22
CA CYS A 132 6.39 3.84 -0.64
C CYS A 132 5.38 4.98 -0.78
N TYR A 133 4.91 5.24 -2.01
CA TYR A 133 3.95 6.29 -2.35
C TYR A 133 2.49 5.88 -2.15
N LEU A 134 2.20 4.62 -1.79
CA LEU A 134 0.83 4.08 -1.77
C LEU A 134 -0.13 4.86 -0.85
N ASN A 135 0.38 5.49 0.20
CA ASN A 135 -0.42 6.34 1.09
C ASN A 135 -0.88 7.65 0.42
N LEU A 136 -0.17 8.12 -0.60
CA LEU A 136 -0.49 9.33 -1.36
C LEU A 136 -1.32 9.04 -2.62
N THR A 137 -1.45 7.76 -2.97
CA THR A 137 -2.05 7.34 -4.24
C THR A 137 -3.21 6.36 -4.06
N GLY A 138 -3.70 6.23 -2.80
CA GLY A 138 -4.84 5.37 -2.49
C GLY A 138 -4.57 3.88 -2.74
N GLY A 139 -3.31 3.45 -2.62
CA GLY A 139 -2.92 2.05 -2.78
C GLY A 139 -2.58 1.63 -4.22
N ILE A 140 -2.47 2.55 -5.17
CA ILE A 140 -2.02 2.28 -6.54
C ILE A 140 -0.60 2.81 -6.71
N CYS A 141 0.37 1.96 -7.05
CA CYS A 141 1.76 2.37 -7.19
C CYS A 141 1.97 3.24 -8.45
N PRO A 142 2.37 4.51 -8.33
CA PRO A 142 2.56 5.37 -9.50
C PRO A 142 3.76 4.97 -10.34
N LEU A 143 4.78 4.31 -9.73
CA LEU A 143 5.98 3.86 -10.44
C LEU A 143 5.73 2.65 -11.35
N THR A 144 4.72 1.83 -11.04
CA THR A 144 4.35 0.66 -11.86
C THR A 144 3.14 0.94 -12.73
N ALA A 145 2.18 1.74 -12.26
CA ALA A 145 0.97 2.05 -13.01
C ALA A 145 1.15 3.12 -14.09
N CYS A 146 2.14 4.02 -13.96
CA CYS A 146 2.41 5.08 -14.92
C CYS A 146 3.63 4.74 -15.79
N SER A 147 3.46 4.70 -17.12
CA SER A 147 4.55 4.43 -18.07
C SER A 147 5.73 5.41 -17.93
N LYS A 148 5.47 6.61 -17.43
CA LYS A 148 6.50 7.65 -17.19
C LYS A 148 7.02 7.65 -15.74
N CYS A 149 6.55 6.74 -14.89
CA CYS A 149 6.91 6.66 -13.47
C CYS A 149 6.73 7.99 -12.70
N LEU A 150 5.74 8.80 -13.07
CA LEU A 150 5.49 10.09 -12.42
C LEU A 150 4.89 9.88 -11.02
N VAL A 151 5.46 10.54 -10.00
CA VAL A 151 5.04 10.39 -8.60
C VAL A 151 4.21 11.58 -8.06
N ASN A 152 4.19 12.70 -8.77
CA ASN A 152 3.58 13.95 -8.32
C ASN A 152 2.36 14.39 -9.13
N GLY A 153 1.71 13.48 -9.83
CA GLY A 153 0.52 13.81 -10.62
C GLY A 153 0.63 13.39 -12.08
N GLN A 154 -0.47 13.57 -12.78
CA GLN A 154 -0.59 13.19 -14.19
C GLN A 154 0.20 14.11 -15.13
N CYS A 155 0.63 13.56 -16.28
CA CYS A 155 1.34 14.32 -17.32
C CYS A 155 0.42 15.21 -18.18
N GLY A 156 -0.90 15.03 -18.08
CA GLY A 156 -1.88 15.76 -18.90
C GLY A 156 -2.08 15.20 -20.31
N GLY A 157 -1.38 14.14 -20.71
CA GLY A 157 -1.48 13.54 -22.04
C GLY A 157 -2.50 12.41 -22.18
N ALA A 158 -3.16 12.03 -21.09
CA ALA A 158 -4.20 10.99 -21.14
C ALA A 158 -5.41 11.45 -21.96
N LYS A 159 -5.99 10.52 -22.75
CA LYS A 159 -7.25 10.72 -23.50
C LYS A 159 -8.19 9.56 -23.22
N ASP A 160 -9.43 9.86 -22.84
CA ASP A 160 -10.48 8.87 -22.58
C ASP A 160 -10.04 7.73 -21.66
N GLY A 161 -9.30 8.07 -20.60
CA GLY A 161 -8.78 7.10 -19.64
C GLY A 161 -7.53 6.34 -20.09
N LYS A 162 -7.04 6.58 -21.30
CA LYS A 162 -5.89 5.88 -21.88
C LYS A 162 -4.59 6.69 -21.79
N CYS A 163 -3.49 5.94 -21.65
CA CYS A 163 -2.15 6.52 -21.56
C CYS A 163 -1.70 7.07 -22.92
N GLU A 164 -1.06 8.24 -22.95
CA GLU A 164 -0.51 8.81 -24.19
C GLU A 164 0.65 7.99 -24.78
N VAL A 165 1.31 7.17 -23.94
CA VAL A 165 2.43 6.31 -24.37
C VAL A 165 1.92 5.04 -25.04
N ASP A 166 0.78 4.50 -24.57
CA ASP A 166 0.15 3.30 -25.14
C ASP A 166 -1.38 3.43 -25.04
N ALA A 167 -2.03 3.54 -26.19
CA ALA A 167 -3.48 3.67 -26.29
C ALA A 167 -4.27 2.44 -25.79
N ASN A 168 -3.63 1.29 -25.62
CA ASN A 168 -4.25 0.10 -25.03
C ASN A 168 -4.18 0.10 -23.51
N MET A 169 -3.24 0.86 -22.92
CA MET A 169 -3.01 0.94 -21.50
C MET A 169 -3.92 1.98 -20.83
N GLU A 170 -4.54 1.63 -19.71
CA GLU A 170 -5.25 2.59 -18.86
C GLU A 170 -4.25 3.57 -18.22
N CYS A 171 -4.62 4.85 -18.11
CA CYS A 171 -3.75 5.84 -17.46
C CYS A 171 -3.67 5.60 -15.95
N GLY A 172 -2.47 5.31 -15.45
CA GLY A 172 -2.24 5.03 -14.02
C GLY A 172 -2.67 6.19 -13.12
N TRP A 173 -2.46 7.44 -13.54
CA TRP A 173 -2.86 8.61 -12.74
C TRP A 173 -4.37 8.87 -12.76
N GLU A 174 -5.08 8.55 -13.82
CA GLU A 174 -6.54 8.63 -13.81
C GLU A 174 -7.14 7.56 -12.90
N ARG A 175 -6.56 6.35 -12.85
CA ARG A 175 -6.90 5.32 -11.86
C ARG A 175 -6.67 5.83 -10.43
N ILE A 176 -5.51 6.44 -10.16
CA ILE A 176 -5.17 7.01 -8.84
C ILE A 176 -6.17 8.10 -8.44
N ILE A 177 -6.48 9.05 -9.32
CA ILE A 177 -7.43 10.13 -9.04
C ILE A 177 -8.83 9.58 -8.76
N ARG A 178 -9.30 8.61 -9.56
CA ARG A 178 -10.57 7.93 -9.37
C ARG A 178 -10.60 7.23 -7.99
N ARG A 179 -9.53 6.56 -7.63
CA ARG A 179 -9.38 5.89 -6.33
C ARG A 179 -9.40 6.88 -5.17
N LEU A 180 -8.62 7.94 -5.25
CA LEU A 180 -8.60 8.99 -4.22
C LEU A 180 -9.97 9.65 -4.03
N LYS A 181 -10.72 9.84 -5.11
CA LYS A 181 -12.10 10.32 -5.06
C LYS A 181 -13.03 9.35 -4.31
N GLN A 182 -12.89 8.04 -4.57
CA GLN A 182 -13.71 7.01 -3.90
C GLN A 182 -13.50 6.96 -2.38
N ILE A 183 -12.30 7.26 -1.91
CA ILE A 183 -11.94 7.24 -0.48
C ILE A 183 -11.87 8.63 0.15
N ASP A 184 -12.40 9.66 -0.53
CA ASP A 184 -12.41 11.07 -0.10
C ASP A 184 -11.05 11.61 0.31
N ARG A 185 -10.02 11.32 -0.50
CA ARG A 185 -8.62 11.70 -0.24
C ARG A 185 -7.98 12.50 -1.38
N LEU A 186 -8.76 13.32 -2.09
CA LEU A 186 -8.21 14.26 -3.09
C LEU A 186 -7.32 15.37 -2.46
N ASP A 187 -7.37 15.55 -1.16
CA ASP A 187 -6.52 16.45 -0.39
C ASP A 187 -5.02 16.18 -0.62
N VAL A 188 -4.64 14.90 -0.75
CA VAL A 188 -3.24 14.49 -0.95
C VAL A 188 -2.61 15.05 -2.24
N LEU A 189 -3.42 15.38 -3.24
CA LEU A 189 -2.95 16.00 -4.49
C LEU A 189 -2.53 17.46 -4.32
N LYS A 190 -2.85 18.08 -3.19
CA LYS A 190 -2.46 19.45 -2.82
C LYS A 190 -1.19 19.48 -1.97
N CYS A 191 -0.67 18.32 -1.59
CA CYS A 191 0.56 18.22 -0.81
C CYS A 191 1.77 18.75 -1.61
N PRO A 192 2.83 19.22 -0.94
CA PRO A 192 4.07 19.62 -1.59
C PRO A 192 4.63 18.50 -2.47
N THR A 193 5.29 18.89 -3.55
CA THR A 193 5.95 17.97 -4.47
C THR A 193 6.91 17.05 -3.71
N GLN A 194 6.74 15.75 -3.88
CA GLN A 194 7.64 14.75 -3.33
C GLN A 194 8.90 14.67 -4.19
N VAL A 195 10.05 14.85 -3.57
CA VAL A 195 11.35 14.69 -4.24
C VAL A 195 11.92 13.35 -3.86
N ARG A 196 11.97 12.43 -4.81
CA ARG A 196 12.48 11.09 -4.59
C ARG A 196 13.99 11.10 -4.37
N ASN A 197 14.42 10.40 -3.32
CA ASN A 197 15.84 10.17 -3.06
C ASN A 197 16.32 8.90 -3.81
N TYR A 198 17.11 9.09 -4.86
CA TYR A 198 17.70 7.98 -5.64
C TYR A 198 19.06 7.49 -5.10
N LYS A 199 19.56 8.05 -3.99
CA LYS A 199 20.86 7.69 -3.41
C LYS A 199 20.85 6.45 -2.52
N GLY A 200 19.67 5.92 -2.21
CA GLY A 200 19.49 4.76 -1.33
C GLY A 200 19.31 3.42 -2.05
N ASN A 201 19.44 3.39 -3.37
CA ASN A 201 19.28 2.18 -4.19
C ASN A 201 20.57 1.80 -4.86
#